data_07407fd8e02e1b31d1dd4bac23eee316
#
_entry.id   07407fd8e02e1b31d1dd4bac23eee316
#
_cell.length_a   1.000
_cell.length_b   1.000
_cell.length_c   1.000
_cell.angle_alpha   90.00
_cell.angle_beta   90.00
_cell.angle_gamma   90.00
#
_symmetry.space_group_name_H-M   'P 1'
#
loop_
_entity.id
_entity.type
_entity.pdbx_description
1 polymer ?
#
loop_
_entity_poly.entity_id
_entity_poly.type
_entity_poly.pdbx_seq_one_letter_code
_entity_poly.pdbx_strand_id
1 'polypeptide(L)'
;MTHSKTFIALAVSLGGWLAAPAFAQTAVAPVATTAAPVAPAGLYQALGEKPGITRLVDDFVNRVVKDPRIGGHFKDTKPAALKESLTDQFCQLSGGPCKYEGADMKSAHADMDINKGHFNALVEVLQSAMDAQGIPFAQQNRLLALLAPMH
;
A
#
# COMPACT_ATOMS: atom_id res chain seq x y z
N MET A 1 67.60 -30.78 26.83
CA MET A 1 67.55 -32.12 27.42
C MET A 1 66.25 -32.74 27.04
N THR A 2 66.39 -33.64 26.16
CA THR A 2 66.01 -35.06 26.10
C THR A 2 64.58 -35.28 25.55
N HIS A 3 64.57 -35.67 24.26
CA HIS A 3 64.26 -37.00 23.70
C HIS A 3 62.72 -37.34 23.68
N SER A 4 62.17 -37.46 22.54
CA SER A 4 62.19 -38.61 21.57
C SER A 4 61.04 -39.59 21.84
N LYS A 5 60.18 -39.86 20.93
CA LYS A 5 60.02 -41.07 20.05
C LYS A 5 58.61 -41.15 19.45
N THR A 6 58.53 -40.95 18.18
CA THR A 6 58.01 -41.84 17.11
C THR A 6 57.18 -43.04 17.55
N PHE A 7 55.96 -43.17 17.06
CA PHE A 7 55.37 -44.41 16.56
C PHE A 7 54.45 -44.16 15.38
N ILE A 8 54.77 -44.81 14.30
CA ILE A 8 54.04 -44.98 13.06
C ILE A 8 52.99 -46.05 13.27
N ALA A 9 51.73 -45.81 12.87
CA ALA A 9 50.80 -46.87 12.60
C ALA A 9 50.00 -46.53 11.36
N LEU A 10 50.29 -47.23 10.31
CA LEU A 10 49.60 -47.28 9.05
C LEU A 10 48.31 -48.12 9.21
N ALA A 11 47.16 -47.60 8.89
CA ALA A 11 45.94 -48.37 8.67
C ALA A 11 45.22 -47.85 7.41
N VAL A 12 45.36 -48.63 6.37
CA VAL A 12 44.62 -48.51 5.13
C VAL A 12 43.23 -49.13 5.38
N SER A 13 42.15 -48.40 5.18
CA SER A 13 40.86 -49.00 5.02
C SER A 13 40.16 -48.39 3.81
N LEU A 14 40.00 -49.21 2.79
CA LEU A 14 39.10 -49.03 1.67
C LEU A 14 37.67 -48.93 2.20
N GLY A 15 36.93 -47.91 1.85
CA GLY A 15 35.50 -47.80 2.18
C GLY A 15 34.76 -46.94 1.16
N GLY A 16 34.08 -47.60 0.30
CA GLY A 16 33.11 -47.28 -0.71
C GLY A 16 32.57 -45.89 -0.82
N TRP A 17 32.70 -45.35 -2.01
CA TRP A 17 31.93 -44.20 -2.47
C TRP A 17 30.50 -44.62 -2.75
N LEU A 18 29.59 -44.33 -1.84
CA LEU A 18 28.15 -44.36 -2.11
C LEU A 18 27.80 -43.01 -2.73
N ALA A 19 27.62 -43.04 -4.05
CA ALA A 19 27.05 -41.88 -4.79
C ALA A 19 25.59 -41.72 -4.36
N ALA A 20 25.29 -40.72 -3.57
CA ALA A 20 23.92 -40.27 -3.29
C ALA A 20 23.34 -39.61 -4.53
N PRO A 21 22.12 -39.95 -4.98
CA PRO A 21 21.46 -39.25 -6.07
C PRO A 21 21.14 -37.80 -5.61
N ALA A 22 21.69 -36.81 -6.29
CA ALA A 22 21.31 -35.44 -6.16
C ALA A 22 19.87 -35.27 -6.68
N PHE A 23 18.90 -35.19 -5.78
CA PHE A 23 17.58 -34.71 -6.13
C PHE A 23 17.69 -33.22 -6.47
N ALA A 24 17.61 -32.91 -7.76
CA ALA A 24 17.46 -31.54 -8.21
C ALA A 24 16.12 -31.00 -7.68
N GLN A 25 16.18 -30.23 -6.62
CA GLN A 25 15.06 -29.43 -6.17
C GLN A 25 14.85 -28.32 -7.20
N THR A 26 13.87 -28.50 -8.06
CA THR A 26 13.33 -27.39 -8.87
C THR A 26 12.73 -26.38 -7.89
N ALA A 27 13.48 -25.30 -7.66
CA ALA A 27 12.99 -24.13 -6.94
C ALA A 27 11.85 -23.54 -7.77
N VAL A 28 10.61 -23.82 -7.37
CA VAL A 28 9.43 -23.10 -7.86
C VAL A 28 9.56 -21.67 -7.30
N ALA A 29 9.86 -20.73 -8.18
CA ALA A 29 9.86 -19.30 -7.82
C ALA A 29 8.46 -18.95 -7.27
N PRO A 30 8.37 -18.26 -6.12
CA PRO A 30 7.08 -17.81 -5.61
C PRO A 30 6.47 -16.88 -6.64
N VAL A 31 5.30 -17.25 -7.18
CA VAL A 31 4.49 -16.34 -7.98
C VAL A 31 4.08 -15.22 -7.04
N ALA A 32 4.60 -14.02 -7.27
CA ALA A 32 4.18 -12.82 -6.56
C ALA A 32 2.72 -12.55 -6.95
N THR A 33 1.80 -13.15 -6.21
CA THR A 33 0.40 -12.78 -6.26
C THR A 33 0.32 -11.35 -5.72
N THR A 34 0.08 -10.38 -6.59
CA THR A 34 -0.22 -9.00 -6.21
C THR A 34 -1.57 -9.03 -5.48
N ALA A 35 -1.52 -9.32 -4.18
CA ALA A 35 -2.70 -9.26 -3.34
C ALA A 35 -3.18 -7.80 -3.30
N ALA A 36 -4.45 -7.57 -3.59
CA ALA A 36 -5.07 -6.27 -3.35
C ALA A 36 -4.79 -5.84 -1.91
N PRO A 37 -4.54 -4.55 -1.64
CA PRO A 37 -4.24 -4.08 -0.30
C PRO A 37 -5.40 -4.45 0.65
N VAL A 38 -5.07 -5.27 1.66
CA VAL A 38 -6.04 -5.67 2.69
C VAL A 38 -6.28 -4.47 3.59
N ALA A 39 -7.54 -4.09 3.76
CA ALA A 39 -7.93 -2.99 4.63
C ALA A 39 -7.42 -3.23 6.07
N PRO A 40 -6.75 -2.26 6.70
CA PRO A 40 -6.29 -2.39 8.07
C PRO A 40 -7.48 -2.55 9.02
N ALA A 41 -7.42 -3.54 9.91
CA ALA A 41 -8.48 -3.78 10.88
C ALA A 41 -8.82 -2.50 11.68
N GLY A 42 -10.11 -2.15 11.76
CA GLY A 42 -10.61 -1.01 12.52
C GLY A 42 -10.40 0.37 11.86
N LEU A 43 -9.87 0.44 10.64
CA LEU A 43 -9.68 1.75 9.98
C LEU A 43 -11.03 2.42 9.68
N TYR A 44 -12.00 1.69 9.18
CA TYR A 44 -13.34 2.21 8.88
C TYR A 44 -13.99 2.87 10.10
N GLN A 45 -13.93 2.20 11.28
CA GLN A 45 -14.43 2.73 12.55
C GLN A 45 -13.63 3.96 12.99
N ALA A 46 -12.31 3.92 12.85
CA ALA A 46 -11.43 5.04 13.23
C ALA A 46 -11.63 6.30 12.36
N LEU A 47 -12.12 6.14 11.13
CA LEU A 47 -12.52 7.25 10.26
C LEU A 47 -13.93 7.76 10.56
N GLY A 48 -14.63 7.19 11.55
CA GLY A 48 -15.99 7.55 11.94
C GLY A 48 -17.06 6.96 11.03
N GLU A 49 -16.76 5.80 10.45
CA GLU A 49 -17.64 5.06 9.55
C GLU A 49 -18.08 5.89 8.33
N LYS A 50 -19.13 5.49 7.62
CA LYS A 50 -19.60 6.25 6.45
C LYS A 50 -19.91 7.72 6.76
N PRO A 51 -20.55 8.09 7.89
CA PRO A 51 -20.78 9.50 8.22
C PRO A 51 -19.50 10.31 8.44
N GLY A 52 -18.48 9.72 9.07
CA GLY A 52 -17.16 10.36 9.26
C GLY A 52 -16.44 10.55 7.95
N ILE A 53 -16.41 9.51 7.12
CA ILE A 53 -15.81 9.53 5.79
C ILE A 53 -16.50 10.57 4.90
N THR A 54 -17.84 10.68 4.95
CA THR A 54 -18.57 11.70 4.18
C THR A 54 -18.13 13.11 4.57
N ARG A 55 -17.99 13.41 5.86
CA ARG A 55 -17.49 14.72 6.33
C ARG A 55 -16.06 14.98 5.90
N LEU A 56 -15.19 13.96 6.01
CA LEU A 56 -13.80 14.04 5.56
C LEU A 56 -13.72 14.38 4.06
N VAL A 57 -14.44 13.64 3.24
CA VAL A 57 -14.45 13.83 1.78
C VAL A 57 -15.05 15.19 1.42
N ASP A 58 -16.09 15.64 2.13
CA ASP A 58 -16.69 16.96 1.90
C ASP A 58 -15.66 18.08 2.12
N ASP A 59 -14.96 18.08 3.25
CA ASP A 59 -13.91 19.07 3.55
C ASP A 59 -12.73 18.92 2.58
N PHE A 60 -12.28 17.71 2.31
CA PHE A 60 -11.18 17.44 1.39
C PHE A 60 -11.47 17.99 -0.01
N VAL A 61 -12.59 17.65 -0.62
CA VAL A 61 -12.95 18.13 -1.97
C VAL A 61 -13.10 19.65 -1.99
N ASN A 62 -13.69 20.26 -0.95
CA ASN A 62 -13.82 21.71 -0.84
C ASN A 62 -12.44 22.42 -0.77
N ARG A 63 -11.42 21.76 -0.21
CA ARG A 63 -10.03 22.27 -0.18
C ARG A 63 -9.33 22.06 -1.52
N VAL A 64 -9.44 20.85 -2.08
CA VAL A 64 -8.77 20.48 -3.34
C VAL A 64 -9.13 21.41 -4.48
N VAL A 65 -10.42 21.70 -4.69
CA VAL A 65 -10.86 22.59 -5.78
C VAL A 65 -10.39 24.03 -5.64
N LYS A 66 -9.95 24.44 -4.44
CA LYS A 66 -9.42 25.75 -4.15
C LYS A 66 -7.89 25.81 -4.08
N ASP A 67 -7.21 24.65 -4.05
CA ASP A 67 -5.76 24.62 -3.97
C ASP A 67 -5.14 25.09 -5.29
N PRO A 68 -4.29 26.12 -5.27
CA PRO A 68 -3.71 26.70 -6.49
C PRO A 68 -2.80 25.76 -7.27
N ARG A 69 -2.30 24.69 -6.63
CA ARG A 69 -1.38 23.72 -7.24
C ARG A 69 -2.12 22.66 -8.05
N ILE A 70 -3.32 22.27 -7.61
CA ILE A 70 -4.05 21.10 -8.15
C ILE A 70 -5.53 21.38 -8.48
N GLY A 71 -6.11 22.48 -8.00
CA GLY A 71 -7.53 22.81 -8.23
C GLY A 71 -7.89 22.87 -9.71
N GLY A 72 -6.93 23.25 -10.57
CA GLY A 72 -7.12 23.29 -12.02
C GLY A 72 -7.53 21.95 -12.65
N HIS A 73 -7.10 20.81 -12.07
CA HIS A 73 -7.49 19.47 -12.56
C HIS A 73 -8.96 19.13 -12.27
N PHE A 74 -9.62 19.88 -11.40
CA PHE A 74 -11.01 19.63 -10.97
C PHE A 74 -12.04 20.60 -11.55
N LYS A 75 -11.62 21.57 -12.41
CA LYS A 75 -12.47 22.64 -12.93
C LYS A 75 -13.70 22.11 -13.70
N ASP A 76 -13.55 20.98 -14.41
CA ASP A 76 -14.62 20.35 -15.19
C ASP A 76 -15.33 19.22 -14.43
N THR A 77 -14.92 18.98 -13.18
CA THR A 77 -15.49 17.92 -12.34
C THR A 77 -16.69 18.45 -11.58
N LYS A 78 -17.76 17.65 -11.50
CA LYS A 78 -18.92 17.96 -10.66
C LYS A 78 -18.59 17.62 -9.21
N PRO A 79 -18.45 18.60 -8.28
CA PRO A 79 -18.00 18.32 -6.92
C PRO A 79 -18.88 17.31 -6.15
N ALA A 80 -20.19 17.34 -6.37
CA ALA A 80 -21.12 16.42 -5.71
C ALA A 80 -20.86 14.96 -6.11
N ALA A 81 -20.69 14.70 -7.40
CA ALA A 81 -20.39 13.35 -7.91
C ALA A 81 -19.01 12.87 -7.45
N LEU A 82 -18.01 13.77 -7.40
CA LEU A 82 -16.68 13.44 -6.87
C LEU A 82 -16.74 13.07 -5.38
N LYS A 83 -17.50 13.84 -4.59
CA LYS A 83 -17.68 13.56 -3.14
C LYS A 83 -18.33 12.21 -2.91
N GLU A 84 -19.37 11.86 -3.65
CA GLU A 84 -20.03 10.55 -3.56
C GLU A 84 -19.05 9.43 -3.90
N SER A 85 -18.39 9.53 -5.03
CA SER A 85 -17.42 8.54 -5.53
C SER A 85 -16.27 8.31 -4.52
N LEU A 86 -15.66 9.39 -4.00
CA LEU A 86 -14.59 9.29 -3.01
C LEU A 86 -15.07 8.75 -1.67
N THR A 87 -16.31 9.07 -1.26
CA THR A 87 -16.90 8.53 -0.04
C THR A 87 -17.01 7.02 -0.11
N ASP A 88 -17.52 6.48 -1.22
CA ASP A 88 -17.65 5.05 -1.40
C ASP A 88 -16.29 4.37 -1.57
N GLN A 89 -15.35 5.00 -2.26
CA GLN A 89 -13.99 4.49 -2.38
C GLN A 89 -13.28 4.42 -1.02
N PHE A 90 -13.28 5.49 -0.23
CA PHE A 90 -12.63 5.51 1.09
C PHE A 90 -13.30 4.54 2.05
N CYS A 91 -14.63 4.43 2.01
CA CYS A 91 -15.39 3.47 2.77
C CYS A 91 -14.97 2.04 2.42
N GLN A 92 -14.95 1.68 1.15
CA GLN A 92 -14.53 0.34 0.71
C GLN A 92 -13.07 0.05 1.09
N LEU A 93 -12.15 0.97 0.82
CA LEU A 93 -10.71 0.80 1.11
C LEU A 93 -10.43 0.66 2.60
N SER A 94 -11.18 1.33 3.46
CA SER A 94 -11.04 1.23 4.91
C SER A 94 -11.69 0.01 5.54
N GLY A 95 -12.34 -0.85 4.75
CA GLY A 95 -13.02 -2.06 5.21
C GLY A 95 -14.48 -1.84 5.60
N GLY A 96 -15.09 -0.77 5.13
CA GLY A 96 -16.52 -0.50 5.29
C GLY A 96 -17.39 -1.31 4.30
N PRO A 97 -18.72 -1.27 4.47
CA PRO A 97 -19.65 -2.07 3.67
C PRO A 97 -19.98 -1.47 2.29
N CYS A 98 -19.34 -0.34 1.92
CA CYS A 98 -19.61 0.34 0.67
C CYS A 98 -18.98 -0.40 -0.52
N LYS A 99 -19.48 -0.12 -1.71
CA LYS A 99 -18.94 -0.62 -2.96
C LYS A 99 -18.61 0.55 -3.86
N TYR A 100 -17.35 0.67 -4.25
CA TYR A 100 -16.91 1.65 -5.24
C TYR A 100 -17.20 1.10 -6.65
N GLU A 101 -18.03 1.80 -7.40
CA GLU A 101 -18.41 1.44 -8.77
C GLU A 101 -17.87 2.43 -9.82
N GLY A 102 -16.97 3.32 -9.41
CA GLY A 102 -16.30 4.26 -10.30
C GLY A 102 -15.26 3.61 -11.21
N ALA A 103 -14.69 4.39 -12.11
CA ALA A 103 -13.57 3.95 -12.95
C ALA A 103 -12.35 3.55 -12.10
N ASP A 104 -11.53 2.62 -12.59
CA ASP A 104 -10.24 2.36 -11.98
C ASP A 104 -9.36 3.64 -12.03
N MET A 105 -8.45 3.76 -11.07
CA MET A 105 -7.68 5.00 -10.90
C MET A 105 -6.81 5.34 -12.11
N LYS A 106 -6.28 4.36 -12.81
CA LYS A 106 -5.49 4.59 -14.03
C LYS A 106 -6.36 5.20 -15.13
N SER A 107 -7.56 4.67 -15.34
CA SER A 107 -8.50 5.20 -16.32
C SER A 107 -9.07 6.56 -15.91
N ALA A 108 -9.35 6.76 -14.61
CA ALA A 108 -9.87 8.03 -14.09
C ALA A 108 -8.89 9.19 -14.21
N HIS A 109 -7.58 8.92 -14.24
CA HIS A 109 -6.52 9.92 -14.31
C HIS A 109 -5.74 9.92 -15.63
N ALA A 110 -6.19 9.12 -16.62
CA ALA A 110 -5.60 9.14 -17.95
C ALA A 110 -5.67 10.56 -18.54
N ASP A 111 -4.61 10.95 -19.25
CA ASP A 111 -4.50 12.21 -19.97
C ASP A 111 -4.62 13.50 -19.12
N MET A 112 -4.46 13.40 -17.79
CA MET A 112 -4.53 14.54 -16.87
C MET A 112 -3.16 15.17 -16.57
N ASP A 113 -2.06 14.68 -17.14
CA ASP A 113 -0.69 15.16 -16.92
C ASP A 113 -0.32 15.28 -15.41
N ILE A 114 -0.81 14.35 -14.59
CA ILE A 114 -0.53 14.33 -13.17
C ILE A 114 0.93 13.93 -12.93
N ASN A 115 1.64 14.74 -12.17
CA ASN A 115 3.02 14.49 -11.77
C ASN A 115 3.15 14.30 -10.25
N LYS A 116 4.35 13.92 -9.78
CA LYS A 116 4.63 13.72 -8.35
C LYS A 116 4.34 14.94 -7.48
N GLY A 117 4.52 16.16 -8.01
CA GLY A 117 4.20 17.39 -7.30
C GLY A 117 2.70 17.53 -7.06
N HIS A 118 1.88 17.23 -8.07
CA HIS A 118 0.42 17.23 -7.95
C HIS A 118 -0.05 16.17 -6.94
N PHE A 119 0.53 14.96 -6.99
CA PHE A 119 0.23 13.91 -6.03
C PHE A 119 0.58 14.33 -4.59
N ASN A 120 1.76 14.89 -4.35
CA ASN A 120 2.17 15.37 -3.03
C ASN A 120 1.23 16.46 -2.52
N ALA A 121 0.84 17.40 -3.37
CA ALA A 121 -0.11 18.44 -3.01
C ALA A 121 -1.47 17.87 -2.60
N LEU A 122 -1.96 16.85 -3.32
CA LEU A 122 -3.19 16.15 -2.97
C LEU A 122 -3.08 15.47 -1.59
N VAL A 123 -1.97 14.79 -1.32
CA VAL A 123 -1.70 14.14 -0.01
C VAL A 123 -1.71 15.18 1.12
N GLU A 124 -1.04 16.32 0.95
CA GLU A 124 -1.01 17.41 1.94
C GLU A 124 -2.41 17.95 2.22
N VAL A 125 -3.22 18.16 1.19
CA VAL A 125 -4.61 18.61 1.35
C VAL A 125 -5.45 17.59 2.10
N LEU A 126 -5.29 16.30 1.78
CA LEU A 126 -6.00 15.22 2.48
C LEU A 126 -5.57 15.11 3.94
N GLN A 127 -4.28 15.21 4.23
CA GLN A 127 -3.78 15.24 5.62
C GLN A 127 -4.37 16.42 6.39
N SER A 128 -4.39 17.62 5.80
CA SER A 128 -5.00 18.80 6.43
C SER A 128 -6.50 18.61 6.72
N ALA A 129 -7.22 17.92 5.85
CA ALA A 129 -8.64 17.60 6.08
C ALA A 129 -8.80 16.57 7.20
N MET A 130 -7.93 15.56 7.26
CA MET A 130 -7.92 14.56 8.34
C MET A 130 -7.57 15.17 9.70
N ASP A 131 -6.60 16.09 9.73
CA ASP A 131 -6.21 16.84 10.94
C ASP A 131 -7.38 17.69 11.45
N ALA A 132 -8.08 18.38 10.57
CA ALA A 132 -9.24 19.21 10.92
C ALA A 132 -10.38 18.39 11.55
N GLN A 133 -10.45 17.08 11.27
CA GLN A 133 -11.41 16.16 11.86
C GLN A 133 -10.87 15.38 13.07
N GLY A 134 -9.65 15.67 13.51
CA GLY A 134 -9.02 15.02 14.64
C GLY A 134 -8.72 13.53 14.41
N ILE A 135 -8.56 13.09 13.15
CA ILE A 135 -8.20 11.72 12.85
C ILE A 135 -6.74 11.49 13.27
N PRO A 136 -6.45 10.48 14.13
CA PRO A 136 -5.11 10.24 14.61
C PRO A 136 -4.12 9.95 13.48
N PHE A 137 -2.90 10.48 13.57
CA PHE A 137 -1.85 10.36 12.55
C PHE A 137 -1.60 8.91 12.09
N ALA A 138 -1.64 7.94 13.02
CA ALA A 138 -1.51 6.53 12.68
C ALA A 138 -2.62 6.05 11.72
N GLN A 139 -3.84 6.57 11.83
CA GLN A 139 -4.95 6.22 10.96
C GLN A 139 -4.87 6.94 9.62
N GLN A 140 -4.39 8.19 9.63
CA GLN A 140 -4.09 8.93 8.40
C GLN A 140 -3.10 8.17 7.53
N ASN A 141 -1.98 7.71 8.12
CA ASN A 141 -0.97 6.93 7.41
C ASN A 141 -1.51 5.60 6.86
N ARG A 142 -2.44 4.96 7.57
CA ARG A 142 -3.10 3.74 7.09
C ARG A 142 -3.95 4.01 5.85
N LEU A 143 -4.73 5.10 5.84
CA LEU A 143 -5.51 5.48 4.68
C LEU A 143 -4.60 5.86 3.50
N LEU A 144 -3.57 6.67 3.73
CA LEU A 144 -2.61 7.08 2.71
C LEU A 144 -1.87 5.87 2.09
N ALA A 145 -1.52 4.86 2.91
CA ALA A 145 -0.89 3.64 2.41
C ALA A 145 -1.79 2.82 1.48
N LEU A 146 -3.12 2.91 1.62
CA LEU A 146 -4.08 2.28 0.71
C LEU A 146 -4.22 3.05 -0.61
N LEU A 147 -4.06 4.37 -0.57
CA LEU A 147 -4.18 5.26 -1.73
C LEU A 147 -2.88 5.34 -2.56
N ALA A 148 -1.72 5.24 -1.91
CA ALA A 148 -0.42 5.40 -2.57
C ALA A 148 -0.18 4.48 -3.77
N PRO A 149 -0.60 3.21 -3.80
CA PRO A 149 -0.42 2.34 -4.97
C PRO A 149 -1.30 2.70 -6.17
N MET A 150 -2.22 3.66 -6.02
CA MET A 150 -3.22 4.02 -7.04
C MET A 150 -2.82 5.23 -7.90
N HIS A 151 -1.57 5.73 -7.73
CA HIS A 151 -1.04 6.88 -8.49
C HIS A 151 -0.34 6.47 -9.78
#